data_2cb31a08608fea56026bd797d503ce4d
#
_entry.id   2cb31a08608fea56026bd797d503ce4d
#
_cell.length_a   1.000
_cell.length_b   1.000
_cell.length_c   1.000
_cell.angle_alpha   90.00
_cell.angle_beta   90.00
_cell.angle_gamma   90.00
#
_symmetry.space_group_name_H-M   'P 1'
#
loop_
_entity.id
_entity.type
_entity.pdbx_description
1 polymer ?
#
loop_
_entity_poly.entity_id
_entity_poly.type
_entity_poly.pdbx_seq_one_letter_code
_entity_poly.pdbx_strand_id
1 'polypeptide(L)'
;MLFNTIDFLIFFPVVLLVYFVLPAKVRYIWLLAASYYFYMCWNPAYIILLLFSTLVTYVCGRTLEWIRERGGLNEKNKKRWMKLALFIGFLINIGILIYYKYTNFLVDTVNMALRAVDLQPLADFDILLPVGISFYTFQCLGYTIDVYREQIRAEKNLVKYALFVSFFPQLVAGPIERSENLLRQIHEEPGRKLWNYRRVTLGLTTMLWGFFMKVVIADRAAVLVNTVFDSYEKYGMVCLAVGVIAFAIQIYCDFAGYSTIAIGAAQVLGFELMENFNAPYFAEGIIDFWHRWHISLSTWFRDYLYIPLGGSRCGKRKNYRNILITFTLSGLWHGADWTYVIWGLLHGIYQILEKELASVMKKIHSVCHTRTESFGYRLFRTLVTFLLVDVAWIFFRADDLHQALHYIQRMVTIHDWWSLFNQSIYTLGLNIREMHILLAGLVFLFLVDCLRDKKKQTLAGFLEEQWIGFRWSVLLGLLFSCIILGYYGPGFDSAQFIYFQF
;
A
#
# COMPACT_ATOMS: atom_id res chain seq x y z
N MET A 1 0.31 11.68 13.09
CA MET A 1 -0.69 12.54 12.41
C MET A 1 -1.15 11.84 11.15
N LEU A 2 -2.44 11.92 10.80
CA LEU A 2 -3.01 11.38 9.56
C LEU A 2 -3.36 12.49 8.59
N PHE A 3 -3.37 12.20 7.29
CA PHE A 3 -3.69 13.23 6.28
C PHE A 3 -5.14 13.73 6.35
N ASN A 4 -6.07 12.90 6.79
CA ASN A 4 -7.49 13.24 6.92
C ASN A 4 -7.85 13.92 8.26
N THR A 5 -6.88 14.43 9.01
CA THR A 5 -7.09 15.15 10.27
C THR A 5 -6.95 16.68 10.09
N ILE A 6 -7.63 17.42 10.94
CA ILE A 6 -7.50 18.91 11.00
C ILE A 6 -6.05 19.31 11.26
N ASP A 7 -5.35 18.55 12.11
CA ASP A 7 -3.93 18.79 12.39
C ASP A 7 -3.08 18.81 11.12
N PHE A 8 -3.34 17.89 10.17
CA PHE A 8 -2.63 17.89 8.89
C PHE A 8 -3.00 19.09 8.01
N LEU A 9 -4.27 19.48 8.00
CA LEU A 9 -4.73 20.64 7.23
C LEU A 9 -4.09 21.95 7.74
N ILE A 10 -3.68 22.00 9.00
CA ILE A 10 -2.91 23.13 9.56
C ILE A 10 -1.41 22.92 9.34
N PHE A 11 -0.91 21.72 9.60
CA PHE A 11 0.50 21.37 9.49
C PHE A 11 1.06 21.60 8.07
N PHE A 12 0.37 21.10 7.06
CA PHE A 12 0.89 21.15 5.69
C PHE A 12 1.09 22.57 5.14
N PRO A 13 0.12 23.50 5.26
CA PRO A 13 0.35 24.91 4.91
C PRO A 13 1.50 25.58 5.68
N VAL A 14 1.64 25.29 6.98
CA VAL A 14 2.76 25.81 7.78
C VAL A 14 4.09 25.29 7.25
N VAL A 15 4.18 23.98 6.99
CA VAL A 15 5.39 23.37 6.40
C VAL A 15 5.72 24.01 5.06
N LEU A 16 4.74 24.24 4.19
CA LEU A 16 4.92 24.86 2.88
C LEU A 16 5.41 26.33 3.01
N LEU A 17 4.74 27.13 3.83
CA LEU A 17 5.11 28.53 4.01
C LEU A 17 6.56 28.66 4.45
N VAL A 18 6.97 27.92 5.47
CA VAL A 18 8.35 27.94 5.96
C VAL A 18 9.32 27.40 4.90
N TYR A 19 8.97 26.30 4.21
CA TYR A 19 9.80 25.72 3.15
C TYR A 19 10.06 26.70 2.00
N PHE A 20 9.05 27.49 1.60
CA PHE A 20 9.20 28.49 0.53
C PHE A 20 9.98 29.73 0.93
N VAL A 21 10.02 30.07 2.23
CA VAL A 21 10.79 31.22 2.73
C VAL A 21 12.25 30.87 3.02
N LEU A 22 12.53 29.63 3.43
CA LEU A 22 13.88 29.23 3.82
C LEU A 22 14.87 29.20 2.64
N PRO A 23 16.14 29.57 2.88
CA PRO A 23 17.20 29.42 1.89
C PRO A 23 17.45 27.95 1.58
N ALA A 24 17.80 27.64 0.32
CA ALA A 24 17.96 26.28 -0.20
C ALA A 24 18.84 25.37 0.66
N LYS A 25 19.90 25.90 1.26
CA LYS A 25 20.87 25.14 2.07
C LYS A 25 20.29 24.51 3.33
N VAL A 26 19.15 24.99 3.84
CA VAL A 26 18.56 24.53 5.11
C VAL A 26 17.18 23.88 4.95
N ARG A 27 16.59 23.87 3.76
CA ARG A 27 15.25 23.32 3.50
C ARG A 27 15.14 21.84 3.83
N TYR A 28 16.16 21.05 3.49
CA TYR A 28 16.16 19.62 3.81
C TYR A 28 16.20 19.36 5.34
N ILE A 29 16.80 20.27 6.11
CA ILE A 29 16.80 20.20 7.60
C ILE A 29 15.39 20.49 8.11
N TRP A 30 14.72 21.51 7.53
CA TRP A 30 13.35 21.84 7.86
C TRP A 30 12.40 20.69 7.54
N LEU A 31 12.52 20.09 6.36
CA LEU A 31 11.71 18.92 5.98
C LEU A 31 11.93 17.73 6.91
N LEU A 32 13.17 17.51 7.38
CA LEU A 32 13.47 16.48 8.38
C LEU A 32 12.78 16.78 9.71
N ALA A 33 12.89 18.03 10.21
CA ALA A 33 12.24 18.44 11.45
C ALA A 33 10.71 18.29 11.36
N ALA A 34 10.11 18.73 10.25
CA ALA A 34 8.69 18.56 9.98
C ALA A 34 8.28 17.07 9.89
N SER A 35 9.11 16.23 9.28
CA SER A 35 8.85 14.79 9.19
C SER A 35 8.89 14.09 10.55
N TYR A 36 9.86 14.46 11.40
CA TYR A 36 9.91 13.92 12.76
C TYR A 36 8.74 14.42 13.60
N TYR A 37 8.37 15.69 13.50
CA TYR A 37 7.17 16.23 14.17
C TYR A 37 5.91 15.47 13.73
N PHE A 38 5.71 15.29 12.42
CA PHE A 38 4.59 14.53 11.86
C PHE A 38 4.49 13.13 12.44
N TYR A 39 5.63 12.43 12.57
CA TYR A 39 5.70 11.09 13.12
C TYR A 39 5.42 11.05 14.63
N MET A 40 6.02 11.98 15.39
CA MET A 40 5.84 12.09 16.83
C MET A 40 4.41 12.44 17.25
N CYS A 41 3.61 13.07 16.40
CA CYS A 41 2.19 13.31 16.69
C CYS A 41 1.38 12.03 16.90
N TRP A 42 1.91 10.89 16.50
CA TRP A 42 1.28 9.58 16.77
C TRP A 42 1.68 9.05 18.14
N ASN A 43 2.94 8.81 18.34
CA ASN A 43 3.55 8.46 19.62
C ASN A 43 5.02 8.91 19.64
N PRO A 44 5.39 9.87 20.52
CA PRO A 44 6.76 10.39 20.57
C PRO A 44 7.83 9.32 20.83
N ALA A 45 7.52 8.24 21.55
CA ALA A 45 8.48 7.19 21.86
C ALA A 45 8.94 6.41 20.61
N TYR A 46 8.10 6.32 19.59
CA TYR A 46 8.43 5.58 18.36
C TYR A 46 9.53 6.24 17.52
N ILE A 47 9.81 7.54 17.74
CA ILE A 47 10.91 8.22 17.05
C ILE A 47 12.25 7.56 17.34
N ILE A 48 12.44 6.98 18.53
CA ILE A 48 13.67 6.31 18.93
C ILE A 48 13.96 5.11 18.01
N LEU A 49 12.94 4.32 17.67
CA LEU A 49 13.07 3.18 16.76
C LEU A 49 13.40 3.62 15.33
N LEU A 50 12.72 4.68 14.86
CA LEU A 50 13.00 5.27 13.55
C LEU A 50 14.43 5.79 13.45
N LEU A 51 14.91 6.52 14.48
CA LEU A 51 16.27 7.03 14.55
C LEU A 51 17.30 5.91 14.63
N PHE A 52 17.03 4.87 15.44
CA PHE A 52 17.91 3.71 15.58
C PHE A 52 18.05 2.94 14.26
N SER A 53 16.91 2.62 13.60
CA SER A 53 16.91 1.97 12.29
C SER A 53 17.65 2.81 11.23
N THR A 54 17.42 4.12 11.21
CA THR A 54 18.12 5.07 10.35
C THR A 54 19.64 5.03 10.59
N LEU A 55 20.08 5.08 11.83
CA LEU A 55 21.50 5.07 12.18
C LEU A 55 22.16 3.74 11.81
N VAL A 56 21.54 2.62 12.13
CA VAL A 56 22.06 1.26 11.82
C VAL A 56 22.27 1.11 10.31
N THR A 57 21.29 1.50 9.50
CA THR A 57 21.35 1.35 8.04
C THR A 57 22.28 2.37 7.38
N TYR A 58 22.37 3.59 7.92
CA TYR A 58 23.39 4.56 7.53
C TYR A 58 24.81 4.03 7.76
N VAL A 59 25.10 3.57 8.98
CA VAL A 59 26.41 2.99 9.33
C VAL A 59 26.71 1.75 8.47
N CYS A 60 25.71 0.88 8.25
CA CYS A 60 25.84 -0.26 7.34
C CYS A 60 26.27 0.19 5.93
N GLY A 61 25.57 1.14 5.33
CA GLY A 61 25.90 1.69 4.01
C GLY A 61 27.31 2.27 3.95
N ARG A 62 27.71 3.09 4.96
CA ARG A 62 29.05 3.65 5.06
C ARG A 62 30.13 2.58 5.22
N THR A 63 29.85 1.54 6.00
CA THR A 63 30.77 0.41 6.19
C THR A 63 30.95 -0.38 4.90
N LEU A 64 29.88 -0.62 4.14
CA LEU A 64 29.95 -1.29 2.84
C LEU A 64 30.85 -0.52 1.86
N GLU A 65 30.68 0.80 1.76
CA GLU A 65 31.53 1.65 0.91
C GLU A 65 32.98 1.66 1.38
N TRP A 66 33.22 1.81 2.68
CA TRP A 66 34.57 1.79 3.26
C TRP A 66 35.30 0.46 2.98
N ILE A 67 34.63 -0.71 3.14
CA ILE A 67 35.21 -2.03 2.83
C ILE A 67 35.55 -2.10 1.34
N ARG A 68 34.71 -1.55 0.47
CA ARG A 68 34.92 -1.54 -0.99
C ARG A 68 36.12 -0.72 -1.38
N GLU A 69 36.28 0.48 -0.82
CA GLU A 69 37.36 1.42 -1.13
C GLU A 69 38.69 1.03 -0.49
N ARG A 70 38.67 0.16 0.53
CA ARG A 70 39.87 -0.24 1.27
C ARG A 70 40.84 -1.04 0.38
N GLY A 71 42.05 -0.48 0.15
CA GLY A 71 43.17 -1.18 -0.47
C GLY A 71 43.74 -2.30 0.44
N GLY A 72 44.35 -3.30 -0.16
CA GLY A 72 45.05 -4.38 0.57
C GLY A 72 44.19 -5.58 0.99
N LEU A 73 42.86 -5.55 0.82
CA LEU A 73 42.01 -6.73 1.01
C LEU A 73 41.86 -7.49 -0.32
N ASN A 74 42.01 -8.82 -0.27
CA ASN A 74 41.65 -9.69 -1.39
C ASN A 74 40.14 -9.58 -1.67
N GLU A 75 39.75 -9.61 -2.94
CA GLU A 75 38.34 -9.51 -3.41
C GLU A 75 37.40 -10.53 -2.72
N LYS A 76 37.89 -11.74 -2.45
CA LYS A 76 37.13 -12.76 -1.70
C LYS A 76 36.82 -12.29 -0.29
N ASN A 77 37.78 -11.68 0.40
CA ASN A 77 37.61 -11.17 1.75
C ASN A 77 36.76 -9.92 1.78
N LYS A 78 36.87 -9.00 0.81
CA LYS A 78 35.99 -7.86 0.65
C LYS A 78 34.52 -8.33 0.56
N LYS A 79 34.22 -9.26 -0.35
CA LYS A 79 32.87 -9.82 -0.50
C LYS A 79 32.35 -10.47 0.78
N ARG A 80 33.22 -11.18 1.53
CA ARG A 80 32.85 -11.81 2.81
C ARG A 80 32.47 -10.75 3.86
N TRP A 81 33.31 -9.73 4.03
CA TRP A 81 33.06 -8.66 5.00
C TRP A 81 31.84 -7.81 4.63
N MET A 82 31.64 -7.50 3.33
CA MET A 82 30.43 -6.81 2.85
C MET A 82 29.18 -7.63 3.13
N LYS A 83 29.19 -8.95 2.87
CA LYS A 83 28.07 -9.83 3.22
C LYS A 83 27.79 -9.85 4.72
N LEU A 84 28.82 -9.88 5.56
CA LEU A 84 28.66 -9.85 7.01
C LEU A 84 28.05 -8.52 7.48
N ALA A 85 28.54 -7.39 6.98
CA ALA A 85 27.99 -6.07 7.31
C ALA A 85 26.51 -5.95 6.90
N LEU A 86 26.18 -6.39 5.68
CA LEU A 86 24.80 -6.44 5.19
C LEU A 86 23.94 -7.34 6.08
N PHE A 87 24.41 -8.55 6.41
CA PHE A 87 23.68 -9.50 7.26
C PHE A 87 23.39 -8.93 8.65
N ILE A 88 24.36 -8.26 9.28
CA ILE A 88 24.18 -7.62 10.59
C ILE A 88 23.12 -6.51 10.49
N GLY A 89 23.22 -5.63 9.49
CA GLY A 89 22.23 -4.58 9.28
C GLY A 89 20.81 -5.12 9.05
N PHE A 90 20.69 -6.22 8.30
CA PHE A 90 19.43 -6.95 8.11
C PHE A 90 18.91 -7.57 9.40
N LEU A 91 19.77 -8.30 10.12
CA LEU A 91 19.41 -9.01 11.35
C LEU A 91 18.86 -8.04 12.40
N ILE A 92 19.45 -6.86 12.55
CA ILE A 92 18.98 -5.84 13.50
C ILE A 92 17.60 -5.33 13.07
N ASN A 93 17.44 -4.89 11.81
CA ASN A 93 16.18 -4.27 11.36
C ASN A 93 15.03 -5.29 11.26
N ILE A 94 15.29 -6.48 10.74
CA ILE A 94 14.30 -7.56 10.70
C ILE A 94 14.01 -8.08 12.11
N GLY A 95 15.02 -8.14 13.00
CA GLY A 95 14.82 -8.52 14.41
C GLY A 95 13.88 -7.57 15.14
N ILE A 96 14.03 -6.26 14.94
CA ILE A 96 13.11 -5.25 15.48
C ILE A 96 11.69 -5.47 14.91
N LEU A 97 11.59 -5.67 13.59
CA LEU A 97 10.29 -5.91 12.95
C LEU A 97 9.63 -7.19 13.48
N ILE A 98 10.41 -8.28 13.66
CA ILE A 98 9.91 -9.53 14.23
C ILE A 98 9.41 -9.30 15.67
N TYR A 99 10.19 -8.60 16.49
CA TYR A 99 9.82 -8.34 17.87
C TYR A 99 8.49 -7.56 17.98
N TYR A 100 8.34 -6.47 17.25
CA TYR A 100 7.15 -5.63 17.38
C TYR A 100 5.93 -6.17 16.62
N LYS A 101 6.10 -6.85 15.50
CA LYS A 101 4.98 -7.29 14.65
C LYS A 101 4.63 -8.76 14.80
N TYR A 102 5.61 -9.64 15.01
CA TYR A 102 5.38 -11.09 14.89
C TYR A 102 5.46 -11.85 16.20
N THR A 103 5.84 -11.22 17.33
CA THR A 103 6.00 -11.94 18.61
C THR A 103 4.69 -12.61 19.04
N ASN A 104 3.57 -11.88 19.10
CA ASN A 104 2.30 -12.46 19.50
C ASN A 104 1.80 -13.51 18.51
N PHE A 105 1.94 -13.30 17.21
CA PHE A 105 1.62 -14.32 16.21
C PHE A 105 2.40 -15.63 16.39
N LEU A 106 3.68 -15.54 16.74
CA LEU A 106 4.50 -16.72 17.04
C LEU A 106 4.03 -17.39 18.32
N VAL A 107 3.71 -16.63 19.37
CA VAL A 107 3.15 -17.13 20.63
C VAL A 107 1.82 -17.82 20.38
N ASP A 108 0.91 -17.20 19.64
CA ASP A 108 -0.41 -17.78 19.32
C ASP A 108 -0.27 -19.08 18.52
N THR A 109 0.66 -19.11 17.52
CA THR A 109 0.94 -20.32 16.75
C THR A 109 1.48 -21.44 17.64
N VAL A 110 2.37 -21.13 18.60
CA VAL A 110 2.86 -22.09 19.60
C VAL A 110 1.74 -22.52 20.53
N ASN A 111 0.89 -21.58 20.99
CA ASN A 111 -0.23 -21.85 21.85
C ASN A 111 -1.28 -22.77 21.20
N MET A 112 -1.49 -22.65 19.89
CA MET A 112 -2.32 -23.63 19.16
C MET A 112 -1.78 -25.05 19.28
N ALA A 113 -0.47 -25.23 19.14
CA ALA A 113 0.17 -26.54 19.28
C ALA A 113 0.16 -27.03 20.76
N LEU A 114 0.40 -26.16 21.72
CA LEU A 114 0.35 -26.50 23.16
C LEU A 114 -1.04 -26.96 23.58
N ARG A 115 -2.09 -26.23 23.16
CA ARG A 115 -3.49 -26.63 23.41
C ARG A 115 -3.85 -27.97 22.80
N ALA A 116 -3.31 -28.29 21.62
CA ALA A 116 -3.54 -29.58 20.95
C ALA A 116 -2.95 -30.79 21.70
N VAL A 117 -2.01 -30.54 22.62
CA VAL A 117 -1.38 -31.56 23.49
C VAL A 117 -1.69 -31.35 24.98
N ASP A 118 -2.75 -30.57 25.31
CA ASP A 118 -3.23 -30.25 26.65
C ASP A 118 -2.17 -29.61 27.57
N LEU A 119 -1.22 -28.85 27.01
CA LEU A 119 -0.26 -28.05 27.77
C LEU A 119 -0.76 -26.61 27.99
N GLN A 120 -0.26 -25.98 29.07
CA GLN A 120 -0.62 -24.58 29.37
C GLN A 120 -0.09 -23.63 28.29
N PRO A 121 -0.93 -22.69 27.80
CA PRO A 121 -0.51 -21.69 26.83
C PRO A 121 0.46 -20.68 27.45
N LEU A 122 1.34 -20.13 26.64
CA LEU A 122 2.21 -19.01 26.99
C LEU A 122 1.35 -17.73 27.07
N ALA A 123 1.77 -16.81 27.96
CA ALA A 123 1.13 -15.49 28.07
C ALA A 123 1.47 -14.62 26.85
N ASP A 124 0.50 -13.79 26.44
CA ASP A 124 0.69 -12.79 25.40
C ASP A 124 1.55 -11.64 25.92
N PHE A 125 2.22 -10.96 24.98
CA PHE A 125 3.03 -9.78 25.26
C PHE A 125 2.23 -8.51 24.96
N ASP A 126 2.29 -7.52 25.85
CA ASP A 126 1.71 -6.19 25.61
C ASP A 126 2.67 -5.36 24.73
N ILE A 127 2.66 -5.65 23.43
CA ILE A 127 3.52 -5.00 22.44
C ILE A 127 2.67 -4.13 21.52
N LEU A 128 2.82 -2.81 21.65
CA LEU A 128 2.19 -1.86 20.71
C LEU A 128 3.01 -1.75 19.43
N LEU A 129 2.38 -2.02 18.29
CA LEU A 129 3.02 -1.95 16.98
C LEU A 129 3.29 -0.49 16.58
N PRO A 130 4.57 -0.10 16.33
CA PRO A 130 4.89 1.23 15.85
C PRO A 130 4.38 1.46 14.43
N VAL A 131 3.61 2.52 14.23
CA VAL A 131 3.06 2.88 12.91
C VAL A 131 4.18 3.08 11.88
N GLY A 132 4.01 2.50 10.70
CA GLY A 132 4.96 2.65 9.59
C GLY A 132 6.25 1.82 9.71
N ILE A 133 6.42 1.00 10.78
CA ILE A 133 7.63 0.20 10.98
C ILE A 133 7.96 -0.69 9.77
N SER A 134 6.97 -1.31 9.16
CA SER A 134 7.13 -2.16 7.98
C SER A 134 7.60 -1.36 6.76
N PHE A 135 7.09 -0.14 6.57
CA PHE A 135 7.44 0.73 5.44
C PHE A 135 8.87 1.25 5.52
N TYR A 136 9.24 1.91 6.63
CA TYR A 136 10.60 2.45 6.75
C TYR A 136 11.65 1.35 6.85
N THR A 137 11.34 0.18 7.43
CA THR A 137 12.24 -0.96 7.45
C THR A 137 12.56 -1.42 6.03
N PHE A 138 11.54 -1.60 5.16
CA PHE A 138 11.77 -1.98 3.77
C PHE A 138 12.55 -0.93 2.98
N GLN A 139 12.31 0.34 3.23
CA GLN A 139 13.07 1.42 2.62
C GLN A 139 14.54 1.41 3.06
N CYS A 140 14.81 1.24 4.35
CA CYS A 140 16.15 1.11 4.90
C CYS A 140 16.90 -0.12 4.35
N LEU A 141 16.21 -1.27 4.29
CA LEU A 141 16.78 -2.50 3.75
C LEU A 141 17.06 -2.38 2.25
N GLY A 142 16.14 -1.77 1.49
CA GLY A 142 16.35 -1.49 0.08
C GLY A 142 17.63 -0.67 -0.16
N TYR A 143 17.81 0.43 0.59
CA TYR A 143 19.02 1.24 0.52
C TYR A 143 20.31 0.43 0.78
N THR A 144 20.34 -0.39 1.83
CA THR A 144 21.55 -1.18 2.15
C THR A 144 21.87 -2.20 1.07
N ILE A 145 20.84 -2.81 0.44
CA ILE A 145 21.03 -3.72 -0.70
C ILE A 145 21.52 -2.95 -1.94
N ASP A 146 20.95 -1.77 -2.24
CA ASP A 146 21.37 -0.97 -3.39
C ASP A 146 22.84 -0.54 -3.28
N VAL A 147 23.27 -0.13 -2.08
CA VAL A 147 24.70 0.14 -1.79
C VAL A 147 25.56 -1.11 -1.95
N TYR A 148 25.11 -2.27 -1.43
CA TYR A 148 25.83 -3.54 -1.56
C TYR A 148 25.97 -3.98 -3.01
N ARG A 149 24.91 -3.78 -3.84
CA ARG A 149 24.89 -4.10 -5.27
C ARG A 149 25.58 -3.06 -6.17
N GLU A 150 26.13 -2.00 -5.58
CA GLU A 150 26.78 -0.90 -6.30
C GLU A 150 25.85 -0.09 -7.22
N GLN A 151 24.55 -0.17 -7.00
CA GLN A 151 23.56 0.61 -7.75
C GLN A 151 23.62 2.09 -7.37
N ILE A 152 23.93 2.36 -6.09
CA ILE A 152 24.15 3.70 -5.54
C ILE A 152 25.41 3.73 -4.68
N ARG A 153 25.97 4.93 -4.49
CA ARG A 153 26.99 5.18 -3.46
C ARG A 153 26.33 5.40 -2.12
N ALA A 154 27.03 5.06 -1.02
CA ALA A 154 26.51 5.32 0.30
C ALA A 154 26.42 6.82 0.58
N GLU A 155 25.27 7.25 1.10
CA GLU A 155 25.05 8.64 1.46
C GLU A 155 26.05 9.09 2.56
N LYS A 156 26.68 10.24 2.34
CA LYS A 156 27.67 10.80 3.27
C LYS A 156 27.05 11.72 4.31
N ASN A 157 25.90 12.33 3.98
CA ASN A 157 25.22 13.27 4.87
C ASN A 157 24.10 12.53 5.62
N LEU A 158 24.32 12.32 6.93
CA LEU A 158 23.34 11.65 7.80
C LEU A 158 21.96 12.35 7.80
N VAL A 159 21.94 13.69 7.72
CA VAL A 159 20.67 14.45 7.74
C VAL A 159 19.87 14.22 6.47
N LYS A 160 20.51 14.16 5.30
CA LYS A 160 19.85 13.84 4.03
C LYS A 160 19.36 12.40 4.01
N TYR A 161 20.17 11.48 4.54
CA TYR A 161 19.77 10.10 4.67
C TYR A 161 18.57 9.93 5.63
N ALA A 162 18.61 10.62 6.77
CA ALA A 162 17.51 10.62 7.72
C ALA A 162 16.22 11.19 7.10
N LEU A 163 16.32 12.26 6.30
CA LEU A 163 15.19 12.77 5.54
C LEU A 163 14.65 11.76 4.52
N PHE A 164 15.53 11.05 3.81
CA PHE A 164 15.11 9.98 2.90
C PHE A 164 14.28 8.92 3.61
N VAL A 165 14.71 8.46 4.79
CA VAL A 165 14.00 7.43 5.56
C VAL A 165 12.67 7.94 6.14
N SER A 166 12.65 9.20 6.58
CA SER A 166 11.53 9.75 7.38
C SER A 166 10.65 10.77 6.64
N PHE A 167 10.83 10.98 5.34
CA PHE A 167 10.10 11.99 4.57
C PHE A 167 8.59 11.85 4.76
N PHE A 168 7.95 12.82 5.43
CA PHE A 168 6.58 12.69 5.96
C PHE A 168 5.51 12.28 4.93
N PRO A 169 5.58 12.69 3.65
CA PRO A 169 4.56 12.26 2.70
C PRO A 169 4.51 10.74 2.52
N GLN A 170 5.66 10.06 2.58
CA GLN A 170 5.73 8.61 2.34
C GLN A 170 5.78 7.74 3.62
N LEU A 171 6.22 8.34 4.77
CA LEU A 171 6.69 7.60 5.95
C LEU A 171 5.69 6.59 6.51
N VAL A 172 4.40 6.92 6.53
CA VAL A 172 3.37 6.12 7.22
C VAL A 172 2.76 5.05 6.31
N ALA A 173 2.25 5.44 5.16
CA ALA A 173 1.62 4.56 4.17
C ALA A 173 1.73 5.12 2.74
N GLY A 174 2.73 5.95 2.49
CA GLY A 174 3.07 6.38 1.14
C GLY A 174 3.76 5.28 0.33
N PRO A 175 4.12 5.54 -0.93
CA PRO A 175 4.88 4.60 -1.73
C PRO A 175 6.24 4.28 -1.08
N ILE A 176 6.68 3.01 -1.12
CA ILE A 176 8.02 2.61 -0.68
C ILE A 176 9.03 3.08 -1.73
N GLU A 177 9.64 4.24 -1.47
CA GLU A 177 10.53 4.88 -2.44
C GLU A 177 11.88 4.17 -2.58
N ARG A 178 12.41 4.25 -3.81
CA ARG A 178 13.77 3.78 -4.09
C ARG A 178 14.80 4.83 -3.67
N SER A 179 15.88 4.34 -3.09
CA SER A 179 17.00 5.19 -2.64
C SER A 179 17.59 6.03 -3.79
N GLU A 180 17.75 5.44 -4.97
CA GLU A 180 18.22 6.13 -6.16
C GLU A 180 17.33 7.34 -6.54
N ASN A 181 16.02 7.20 -6.46
CA ASN A 181 15.09 8.27 -6.83
C ASN A 181 15.05 9.40 -5.79
N LEU A 182 14.70 9.09 -4.55
CA LEU A 182 14.43 10.14 -3.55
C LEU A 182 15.70 10.81 -3.04
N LEU A 183 16.81 10.08 -2.81
CA LEU A 183 18.09 10.68 -2.40
C LEU A 183 18.62 11.62 -3.50
N ARG A 184 18.54 11.23 -4.78
CA ARG A 184 18.90 12.10 -5.90
C ARG A 184 18.10 13.40 -5.84
N GLN A 185 16.80 13.32 -5.67
CA GLN A 185 15.92 14.49 -5.59
C GLN A 185 16.24 15.39 -4.38
N ILE A 186 16.60 14.82 -3.21
CA ILE A 186 17.04 15.56 -2.02
C ILE A 186 18.35 16.30 -2.28
N HIS A 187 19.26 15.73 -3.09
CA HIS A 187 20.50 16.38 -3.49
C HIS A 187 20.27 17.53 -4.51
N GLU A 188 19.34 17.34 -5.44
CA GLU A 188 19.00 18.31 -6.49
C GLU A 188 18.12 19.46 -5.98
N GLU A 189 17.45 19.30 -4.82
CA GLU A 189 16.50 20.27 -4.27
C GLU A 189 17.05 21.70 -4.19
N PRO A 190 18.31 21.95 -3.74
CA PRO A 190 18.83 23.30 -3.63
C PRO A 190 18.89 24.08 -4.95
N GLY A 191 19.01 23.41 -6.08
CA GLY A 191 19.01 24.01 -7.43
C GLY A 191 17.63 24.15 -8.06
N ARG A 192 16.59 23.65 -7.41
CA ARG A 192 15.23 23.57 -7.99
C ARG A 192 14.50 24.91 -7.86
N LYS A 193 13.79 25.30 -8.95
CA LYS A 193 12.86 26.43 -8.90
C LYS A 193 11.72 26.14 -7.94
N LEU A 194 11.65 26.87 -6.82
CA LEU A 194 10.66 26.65 -5.76
C LEU A 194 9.23 26.87 -6.23
N TRP A 195 8.96 28.08 -6.72
CA TRP A 195 7.63 28.41 -7.17
C TRP A 195 7.44 27.97 -8.62
N ASN A 196 6.59 26.99 -8.81
CA ASN A 196 6.12 26.55 -10.11
C ASN A 196 4.61 26.34 -10.02
N TYR A 197 3.86 27.27 -10.58
CA TYR A 197 2.39 27.27 -10.53
C TYR A 197 1.80 25.93 -10.99
N ARG A 198 2.26 25.42 -12.12
CA ARG A 198 1.79 24.15 -12.70
C ARG A 198 1.99 22.98 -11.72
N ARG A 199 3.17 22.87 -11.14
CA ARG A 199 3.50 21.80 -10.19
C ARG A 199 2.63 21.88 -8.93
N VAL A 200 2.48 23.09 -8.37
CA VAL A 200 1.67 23.29 -7.16
C VAL A 200 0.20 22.98 -7.43
N THR A 201 -0.36 23.47 -8.53
CA THR A 201 -1.78 23.20 -8.88
C THR A 201 -2.04 21.72 -9.16
N LEU A 202 -1.15 21.03 -9.88
CA LEU A 202 -1.26 19.60 -10.10
C LEU A 202 -1.17 18.81 -8.79
N GLY A 203 -0.22 19.16 -7.92
CA GLY A 203 -0.06 18.51 -6.61
C GLY A 203 -1.30 18.70 -5.73
N LEU A 204 -1.85 19.92 -5.63
CA LEU A 204 -3.07 20.18 -4.86
C LEU A 204 -4.29 19.46 -5.46
N THR A 205 -4.42 19.41 -6.78
CA THR A 205 -5.48 18.64 -7.46
C THR A 205 -5.36 17.14 -7.16
N THR A 206 -4.14 16.63 -7.18
CA THR A 206 -3.85 15.23 -6.83
C THR A 206 -4.22 14.95 -5.37
N MET A 207 -3.86 15.83 -4.42
CA MET A 207 -4.28 15.72 -3.02
C MET A 207 -5.80 15.72 -2.89
N LEU A 208 -6.50 16.64 -3.56
CA LEU A 208 -7.96 16.75 -3.50
C LEU A 208 -8.66 15.49 -4.00
N TRP A 209 -8.14 14.88 -5.07
CA TRP A 209 -8.63 13.58 -5.54
C TRP A 209 -8.42 12.48 -4.49
N GLY A 210 -7.24 12.43 -3.86
CA GLY A 210 -6.96 11.49 -2.78
C GLY A 210 -7.89 11.69 -1.57
N PHE A 211 -8.16 12.93 -1.16
CA PHE A 211 -9.15 13.23 -0.12
C PHE A 211 -10.55 12.74 -0.50
N PHE A 212 -10.99 12.97 -1.74
CA PHE A 212 -12.29 12.47 -2.19
C PHE A 212 -12.40 10.95 -2.08
N MET A 213 -11.38 10.22 -2.55
CA MET A 213 -11.33 8.75 -2.41
C MET A 213 -11.42 8.31 -0.94
N LYS A 214 -10.66 8.97 -0.03
CA LYS A 214 -10.62 8.63 1.39
C LYS A 214 -11.91 9.00 2.10
N VAL A 215 -12.28 10.28 2.12
CA VAL A 215 -13.34 10.76 3.03
C VAL A 215 -14.75 10.61 2.46
N VAL A 216 -14.92 10.50 1.13
CA VAL A 216 -16.25 10.35 0.51
C VAL A 216 -16.55 8.89 0.21
N ILE A 217 -15.59 8.12 -0.25
CA ILE A 217 -15.84 6.73 -0.67
C ILE A 217 -15.40 5.74 0.42
N ALA A 218 -14.10 5.73 0.78
CA ALA A 218 -13.53 4.68 1.63
C ALA A 218 -14.16 4.63 3.03
N ASP A 219 -14.30 5.78 3.69
CA ASP A 219 -14.82 5.87 5.06
C ASP A 219 -16.31 5.47 5.11
N ARG A 220 -17.10 5.72 4.04
CA ARG A 220 -18.47 5.19 3.93
C ARG A 220 -18.52 3.70 3.67
N ALA A 221 -17.69 3.22 2.74
CA ALA A 221 -17.61 1.80 2.46
C ALA A 221 -17.20 1.00 3.72
N ALA A 222 -16.35 1.59 4.58
CA ALA A 222 -15.95 0.98 5.85
C ALA A 222 -17.14 0.68 6.77
N VAL A 223 -18.13 1.58 6.87
CA VAL A 223 -19.34 1.36 7.69
C VAL A 223 -20.11 0.13 7.21
N LEU A 224 -20.31 0.01 5.91
CA LEU A 224 -21.00 -1.13 5.31
C LEU A 224 -20.20 -2.42 5.54
N VAL A 225 -18.90 -2.39 5.30
CA VAL A 225 -18.01 -3.54 5.49
C VAL A 225 -18.03 -4.02 6.92
N ASN A 226 -17.84 -3.13 7.90
CA ASN A 226 -17.85 -3.50 9.33
C ASN A 226 -19.21 -4.09 9.71
N THR A 227 -20.32 -3.47 9.28
CA THR A 227 -21.66 -4.00 9.56
C THR A 227 -21.84 -5.43 9.06
N VAL A 228 -21.35 -5.73 7.86
CA VAL A 228 -21.51 -7.06 7.25
C VAL A 228 -20.54 -8.07 7.86
N PHE A 229 -19.27 -7.73 8.00
CA PHE A 229 -18.25 -8.67 8.52
C PHE A 229 -18.43 -8.96 10.01
N ASP A 230 -18.73 -7.94 10.83
CA ASP A 230 -18.93 -8.12 12.29
C ASP A 230 -20.22 -8.89 12.63
N SER A 231 -21.18 -8.94 11.71
CA SER A 231 -22.45 -9.66 11.87
C SER A 231 -22.74 -10.65 10.73
N TYR A 232 -21.70 -11.19 10.08
CA TYR A 232 -21.81 -12.03 8.88
C TYR A 232 -22.77 -13.23 9.05
N GLU A 233 -22.94 -13.73 10.26
CA GLU A 233 -23.85 -14.84 10.58
C GLU A 233 -25.33 -14.50 10.35
N LYS A 234 -25.70 -13.22 10.31
CA LYS A 234 -27.08 -12.77 10.07
C LYS A 234 -27.43 -12.69 8.60
N TYR A 235 -26.44 -12.71 7.70
CA TYR A 235 -26.59 -12.40 6.29
C TYR A 235 -26.46 -13.64 5.41
N GLY A 236 -27.12 -13.62 4.25
CA GLY A 236 -26.99 -14.61 3.21
C GLY A 236 -26.07 -14.14 2.08
N MET A 237 -26.05 -14.91 0.99
CA MET A 237 -25.16 -14.76 -0.15
C MET A 237 -25.08 -13.32 -0.69
N VAL A 238 -26.23 -12.67 -0.89
CA VAL A 238 -26.29 -11.35 -1.54
C VAL A 238 -25.65 -10.28 -0.66
N CYS A 239 -26.05 -10.21 0.61
CA CYS A 239 -25.49 -9.20 1.54
C CYS A 239 -24.00 -9.45 1.81
N LEU A 240 -23.59 -10.72 1.91
CA LEU A 240 -22.19 -11.09 2.07
C LEU A 240 -21.37 -10.70 0.83
N ALA A 241 -21.87 -10.96 -0.39
CA ALA A 241 -21.22 -10.54 -1.62
C ALA A 241 -21.06 -9.02 -1.72
N VAL A 242 -22.12 -8.26 -1.35
CA VAL A 242 -22.06 -6.80 -1.25
C VAL A 242 -21.00 -6.35 -0.26
N GLY A 243 -20.86 -7.03 0.90
CA GLY A 243 -19.83 -6.77 1.89
C GLY A 243 -18.41 -6.94 1.35
N VAL A 244 -18.15 -8.01 0.60
CA VAL A 244 -16.83 -8.25 -0.01
C VAL A 244 -16.51 -7.24 -1.11
N ILE A 245 -17.48 -6.92 -1.98
CA ILE A 245 -17.31 -5.88 -3.01
C ILE A 245 -17.05 -4.51 -2.36
N ALA A 246 -17.80 -4.19 -1.31
CA ALA A 246 -17.58 -2.96 -0.55
C ALA A 246 -16.19 -2.93 0.09
N PHE A 247 -15.67 -4.07 0.58
CA PHE A 247 -14.30 -4.16 1.10
C PHE A 247 -13.25 -3.95 0.00
N ALA A 248 -13.43 -4.53 -1.18
CA ALA A 248 -12.55 -4.26 -2.32
C ALA A 248 -12.48 -2.76 -2.65
N ILE A 249 -13.62 -2.07 -2.60
CA ILE A 249 -13.71 -0.63 -2.81
C ILE A 249 -13.04 0.13 -1.65
N GLN A 250 -13.34 -0.24 -0.40
CA GLN A 250 -12.78 0.38 0.79
C GLN A 250 -11.25 0.31 0.77
N ILE A 251 -10.67 -0.88 0.65
CA ILE A 251 -9.21 -1.06 0.69
C ILE A 251 -8.51 -0.33 -0.46
N TYR A 252 -9.13 -0.30 -1.65
CA TYR A 252 -8.60 0.45 -2.78
C TYR A 252 -8.65 1.95 -2.52
N CYS A 253 -9.82 2.50 -2.20
CA CYS A 253 -9.99 3.94 -2.01
C CYS A 253 -9.27 4.47 -0.78
N ASP A 254 -9.18 3.70 0.29
CA ASP A 254 -8.46 4.07 1.51
C ASP A 254 -6.96 4.18 1.25
N PHE A 255 -6.37 3.14 0.70
CA PHE A 255 -4.94 3.12 0.48
C PHE A 255 -4.50 3.94 -0.75
N ALA A 256 -5.22 3.84 -1.88
CA ALA A 256 -4.91 4.68 -3.04
C ALA A 256 -5.17 6.16 -2.74
N GLY A 257 -6.21 6.48 -1.96
CA GLY A 257 -6.47 7.84 -1.51
C GLY A 257 -5.33 8.40 -0.69
N TYR A 258 -4.88 7.67 0.34
CA TYR A 258 -3.74 8.06 1.17
C TYR A 258 -2.45 8.21 0.36
N SER A 259 -2.15 7.24 -0.50
CA SER A 259 -0.98 7.27 -1.39
C SER A 259 -1.03 8.46 -2.36
N THR A 260 -2.21 8.79 -2.88
CA THR A 260 -2.43 9.93 -3.79
C THR A 260 -2.26 11.26 -3.08
N ILE A 261 -2.73 11.39 -1.82
CA ILE A 261 -2.45 12.59 -0.99
C ILE A 261 -0.95 12.72 -0.77
N ALA A 262 -0.25 11.64 -0.43
CA ALA A 262 1.20 11.62 -0.25
C ALA A 262 1.96 12.10 -1.49
N ILE A 263 1.61 11.56 -2.66
CA ILE A 263 2.19 11.93 -3.96
C ILE A 263 1.94 13.42 -4.24
N GLY A 264 0.70 13.89 -4.05
CA GLY A 264 0.34 15.29 -4.27
C GLY A 264 1.08 16.24 -3.32
N ALA A 265 1.19 15.88 -2.03
CA ALA A 265 1.93 16.68 -1.04
C ALA A 265 3.43 16.77 -1.39
N ALA A 266 4.04 15.65 -1.76
CA ALA A 266 5.42 15.63 -2.25
C ALA A 266 5.59 16.47 -3.52
N GLN A 267 4.66 16.38 -4.47
CA GLN A 267 4.67 17.16 -5.72
C GLN A 267 4.61 18.67 -5.47
N VAL A 268 3.79 19.13 -4.52
CA VAL A 268 3.76 20.54 -4.13
C VAL A 268 5.13 21.00 -3.63
N LEU A 269 5.79 20.19 -2.79
CA LEU A 269 7.15 20.44 -2.30
C LEU A 269 8.22 20.32 -3.40
N GLY A 270 7.88 19.72 -4.54
CA GLY A 270 8.77 19.54 -5.67
C GLY A 270 9.45 18.19 -5.72
N PHE A 271 8.97 17.21 -4.98
CA PHE A 271 9.44 15.83 -5.03
C PHE A 271 8.45 14.95 -5.79
N GLU A 272 8.97 14.02 -6.59
CA GLU A 272 8.21 13.05 -7.34
C GLU A 272 8.32 11.69 -6.65
N LEU A 273 7.21 11.18 -6.15
CA LEU A 273 7.12 9.84 -5.61
C LEU A 273 6.56 8.88 -6.66
N MET A 274 6.91 7.61 -6.54
CA MET A 274 6.40 6.58 -7.43
C MET A 274 4.90 6.32 -7.20
N GLU A 275 4.21 5.93 -8.27
CA GLU A 275 2.80 5.56 -8.18
C GLU A 275 2.62 4.21 -7.48
N ASN A 276 1.56 4.09 -6.67
CA ASN A 276 1.19 2.85 -5.99
C ASN A 276 0.03 2.10 -6.65
N PHE A 277 -0.84 2.81 -7.38
CA PHE A 277 -2.04 2.23 -7.99
C PHE A 277 -2.25 2.74 -9.41
N ASN A 278 -2.74 1.86 -10.29
CA ASN A 278 -3.08 2.20 -11.66
C ASN A 278 -4.34 1.46 -12.12
N ALA A 279 -5.54 1.93 -11.68
CA ALA A 279 -6.83 1.33 -11.99
C ALA A 279 -6.82 -0.21 -11.84
N PRO A 280 -6.56 -0.75 -10.62
CA PRO A 280 -6.26 -2.17 -10.44
C PRO A 280 -7.43 -3.10 -10.76
N TYR A 281 -8.67 -2.65 -10.58
CA TYR A 281 -9.85 -3.47 -10.88
C TYR A 281 -10.24 -3.50 -12.37
N PHE A 282 -9.44 -2.86 -13.23
CA PHE A 282 -9.49 -3.03 -14.68
C PHE A 282 -8.51 -4.11 -15.19
N ALA A 283 -7.84 -4.81 -14.30
CA ALA A 283 -6.91 -5.86 -14.65
C ALA A 283 -7.60 -7.05 -15.33
N GLU A 284 -6.99 -7.56 -16.40
CA GLU A 284 -7.49 -8.70 -17.17
C GLU A 284 -6.86 -10.04 -16.76
N GLY A 285 -6.16 -10.08 -15.63
CA GLY A 285 -5.53 -11.26 -15.04
C GLY A 285 -4.87 -10.92 -13.72
N ILE A 286 -4.52 -11.93 -12.94
CA ILE A 286 -3.92 -11.75 -11.60
C ILE A 286 -2.50 -11.15 -11.72
N ILE A 287 -1.76 -11.50 -12.76
CA ILE A 287 -0.43 -10.92 -13.02
C ILE A 287 -0.58 -9.43 -13.35
N ASP A 288 -1.55 -9.04 -14.18
CA ASP A 288 -1.83 -7.63 -14.50
C ASP A 288 -2.34 -6.88 -13.26
N PHE A 289 -3.16 -7.50 -12.41
CA PHE A 289 -3.60 -6.92 -11.15
C PHE A 289 -2.40 -6.48 -10.28
N TRP A 290 -1.40 -7.33 -10.11
CA TRP A 290 -0.21 -7.01 -9.31
C TRP A 290 0.74 -6.01 -9.98
N HIS A 291 0.63 -5.77 -11.27
CA HIS A 291 1.30 -4.63 -11.94
C HIS A 291 0.59 -3.30 -11.68
N ARG A 292 -0.66 -3.33 -11.21
CA ARG A 292 -1.52 -2.17 -10.97
C ARG A 292 -1.81 -1.90 -9.49
N TRP A 293 -1.64 -2.90 -8.64
CA TRP A 293 -1.90 -2.87 -7.20
C TRP A 293 -0.61 -2.79 -6.41
N HIS A 294 -0.54 -1.83 -5.47
CA HIS A 294 0.61 -1.63 -4.55
C HIS A 294 1.96 -1.78 -5.25
N ILE A 295 2.15 -1.01 -6.31
CA ILE A 295 3.26 -1.14 -7.29
C ILE A 295 4.62 -1.02 -6.59
N SER A 296 4.74 -0.11 -5.61
CA SER A 296 6.00 0.08 -4.88
C SER A 296 6.40 -1.17 -4.09
N LEU A 297 5.46 -1.81 -3.40
CA LEU A 297 5.71 -3.07 -2.66
C LEU A 297 5.95 -4.23 -3.62
N SER A 298 5.12 -4.38 -4.65
CA SER A 298 5.23 -5.45 -5.64
C SER A 298 6.58 -5.43 -6.35
N THR A 299 7.06 -4.24 -6.72
CA THR A 299 8.38 -4.06 -7.32
C THR A 299 9.50 -4.27 -6.29
N TRP A 300 9.29 -3.91 -5.01
CA TRP A 300 10.25 -4.18 -3.94
C TRP A 300 10.47 -5.69 -3.78
N PHE A 301 9.39 -6.47 -3.62
CA PHE A 301 9.49 -7.93 -3.51
C PHE A 301 10.09 -8.59 -4.76
N ARG A 302 9.75 -8.08 -5.94
CA ARG A 302 10.35 -8.55 -7.20
C ARG A 302 11.87 -8.36 -7.19
N ASP A 303 12.35 -7.16 -6.87
CA ASP A 303 13.75 -6.77 -7.07
C ASP A 303 14.67 -7.28 -5.95
N TYR A 304 14.15 -7.35 -4.71
CA TYR A 304 14.95 -7.72 -3.54
C TYR A 304 14.73 -9.15 -3.05
N LEU A 305 13.66 -9.83 -3.47
CA LEU A 305 13.38 -11.21 -3.08
C LEU A 305 13.27 -12.16 -4.29
N TYR A 306 12.32 -11.91 -5.19
CA TYR A 306 12.03 -12.85 -6.28
C TYR A 306 13.20 -13.02 -7.25
N ILE A 307 13.80 -11.93 -7.73
CA ILE A 307 14.95 -11.98 -8.65
C ILE A 307 16.17 -12.64 -7.99
N PRO A 308 16.58 -12.31 -6.74
CA PRO A 308 17.67 -13.01 -6.05
C PRO A 308 17.47 -14.49 -5.83
N LEU A 309 16.20 -14.97 -5.65
CA LEU A 309 15.87 -16.38 -5.58
C LEU A 309 16.02 -17.12 -6.93
N GLY A 310 16.35 -16.40 -8.02
CA GLY A 310 16.51 -16.90 -9.38
C GLY A 310 15.40 -16.45 -10.35
N GLY A 311 14.37 -15.78 -9.87
CA GLY A 311 13.28 -15.22 -10.69
C GLY A 311 12.60 -16.29 -11.56
N SER A 312 12.30 -15.93 -12.81
CA SER A 312 11.71 -16.83 -13.80
C SER A 312 12.74 -17.67 -14.61
N ARG A 313 14.05 -17.38 -14.47
CA ARG A 313 15.10 -17.98 -15.28
C ARG A 313 15.64 -19.30 -14.74
N CYS A 314 15.21 -19.72 -13.56
CA CYS A 314 15.75 -20.90 -12.85
C CYS A 314 15.00 -22.22 -13.13
N GLY A 315 14.17 -22.27 -14.17
CA GLY A 315 13.32 -23.43 -14.52
C GLY A 315 11.97 -23.42 -13.81
N LYS A 316 10.99 -24.15 -14.38
CA LYS A 316 9.56 -24.08 -14.03
C LYS A 316 9.28 -24.34 -12.53
N ARG A 317 9.78 -25.44 -11.96
CA ARG A 317 9.54 -25.81 -10.55
C ARG A 317 10.10 -24.78 -9.57
N LYS A 318 11.33 -24.29 -9.82
CA LYS A 318 11.97 -23.27 -8.97
C LYS A 318 11.26 -21.93 -9.10
N ASN A 319 10.79 -21.57 -10.30
CA ASN A 319 9.99 -20.38 -10.51
C ASN A 319 8.70 -20.40 -9.67
N TYR A 320 7.96 -21.52 -9.67
CA TYR A 320 6.74 -21.64 -8.85
C TYR A 320 7.02 -21.55 -7.36
N ARG A 321 8.06 -22.22 -6.87
CA ARG A 321 8.51 -22.05 -5.49
C ARG A 321 8.82 -20.57 -5.16
N ASN A 322 9.54 -19.88 -6.05
CA ASN A 322 9.90 -18.48 -5.84
C ASN A 322 8.66 -17.58 -5.80
N ILE A 323 7.66 -17.83 -6.65
CA ILE A 323 6.36 -17.11 -6.61
C ILE A 323 5.69 -17.35 -5.26
N LEU A 324 5.51 -18.61 -4.84
CA LEU A 324 4.84 -18.93 -3.58
C LEU A 324 5.56 -18.29 -2.39
N ILE A 325 6.89 -18.41 -2.30
CA ILE A 325 7.67 -17.76 -1.24
C ILE A 325 7.44 -16.25 -1.24
N THR A 326 7.51 -15.61 -2.41
CA THR A 326 7.38 -14.16 -2.52
C THR A 326 5.99 -13.69 -2.07
N PHE A 327 4.93 -14.36 -2.51
CA PHE A 327 3.57 -13.99 -2.17
C PHE A 327 3.19 -14.35 -0.72
N THR A 328 3.66 -15.47 -0.20
CA THR A 328 3.48 -15.82 1.22
C THR A 328 4.15 -14.80 2.14
N LEU A 329 5.39 -14.39 1.83
CA LEU A 329 6.09 -13.36 2.59
C LEU A 329 5.46 -11.97 2.41
N SER A 330 4.88 -11.68 1.25
CA SER A 330 4.07 -10.47 1.04
C SER A 330 2.82 -10.48 1.91
N GLY A 331 2.14 -11.62 2.03
CA GLY A 331 1.01 -11.77 2.95
C GLY A 331 1.41 -11.51 4.41
N LEU A 332 2.44 -12.18 4.91
CA LEU A 332 3.00 -11.95 6.24
C LEU A 332 3.41 -10.49 6.48
N TRP A 333 3.91 -9.80 5.47
CA TRP A 333 4.26 -8.39 5.60
C TRP A 333 3.03 -7.51 5.89
N HIS A 334 1.86 -7.84 5.34
CA HIS A 334 0.62 -7.12 5.59
C HIS A 334 0.14 -7.32 7.03
N GLY A 335 0.07 -8.55 7.53
CA GLY A 335 -0.41 -8.83 8.88
C GLY A 335 0.21 -10.09 9.48
N ALA A 336 0.32 -10.09 10.81
CA ALA A 336 0.84 -11.22 11.57
C ALA A 336 -0.30 -12.17 11.96
N ASP A 337 -0.95 -12.76 10.96
CA ASP A 337 -2.01 -13.75 11.13
C ASP A 337 -2.00 -14.76 9.97
N TRP A 338 -2.56 -15.94 10.19
CA TRP A 338 -2.68 -17.00 9.19
C TRP A 338 -3.59 -16.61 8.03
N THR A 339 -4.54 -15.73 8.22
CA THR A 339 -5.42 -15.20 7.18
C THR A 339 -4.61 -14.47 6.10
N TYR A 340 -3.62 -13.64 6.47
CA TYR A 340 -2.72 -12.97 5.55
C TYR A 340 -1.78 -13.93 4.83
N VAL A 341 -1.30 -14.97 5.53
CA VAL A 341 -0.47 -16.03 4.93
C VAL A 341 -1.24 -16.72 3.81
N ILE A 342 -2.50 -17.10 4.07
CA ILE A 342 -3.38 -17.75 3.09
C ILE A 342 -3.74 -16.80 1.96
N TRP A 343 -4.05 -15.53 2.25
CA TRP A 343 -4.27 -14.52 1.23
C TRP A 343 -3.10 -14.42 0.25
N GLY A 344 -1.87 -14.30 0.78
CA GLY A 344 -0.67 -14.26 -0.05
C GLY A 344 -0.48 -15.56 -0.85
N LEU A 345 -0.64 -16.72 -0.21
CA LEU A 345 -0.53 -18.02 -0.86
C LEU A 345 -1.54 -18.17 -2.01
N LEU A 346 -2.80 -17.77 -1.83
CA LEU A 346 -3.83 -17.76 -2.87
C LEU A 346 -3.40 -16.95 -4.09
N HIS A 347 -2.90 -15.73 -3.90
CA HIS A 347 -2.39 -14.92 -5.01
C HIS A 347 -1.21 -15.59 -5.74
N GLY A 348 -0.31 -16.23 -4.99
CA GLY A 348 0.77 -17.03 -5.58
C GLY A 348 0.25 -18.20 -6.42
N ILE A 349 -0.75 -18.93 -5.92
CA ILE A 349 -1.41 -20.04 -6.63
C ILE A 349 -2.13 -19.51 -7.87
N TYR A 350 -2.89 -18.42 -7.77
CA TYR A 350 -3.58 -17.83 -8.91
C TYR A 350 -2.62 -17.44 -10.05
N GLN A 351 -1.46 -16.86 -9.73
CA GLN A 351 -0.45 -16.55 -10.76
C GLN A 351 0.13 -17.79 -11.43
N ILE A 352 0.34 -18.86 -10.66
CA ILE A 352 0.83 -20.14 -11.22
C ILE A 352 -0.24 -20.75 -12.14
N LEU A 353 -1.49 -20.75 -11.69
CA LEU A 353 -2.61 -21.26 -12.49
C LEU A 353 -2.80 -20.45 -13.78
N GLU A 354 -2.74 -19.12 -13.71
CA GLU A 354 -2.81 -18.25 -14.89
C GLU A 354 -1.72 -18.61 -15.92
N LYS A 355 -0.48 -18.82 -15.46
CA LYS A 355 0.64 -19.22 -16.34
C LYS A 355 0.44 -20.61 -16.95
N GLU A 356 -0.05 -21.58 -16.17
CA GLU A 356 -0.29 -22.94 -16.66
C GLU A 356 -1.44 -22.98 -17.65
N LEU A 357 -2.52 -22.30 -17.35
CA LEU A 357 -3.71 -22.26 -18.18
C LEU A 357 -3.53 -21.43 -19.45
N ALA A 358 -2.54 -20.53 -19.52
CA ALA A 358 -2.32 -19.68 -20.69
C ALA A 358 -2.16 -20.46 -21.99
N SER A 359 -1.47 -21.60 -21.97
CA SER A 359 -1.30 -22.46 -23.15
C SER A 359 -2.60 -23.17 -23.56
N VAL A 360 -3.40 -23.60 -22.59
CA VAL A 360 -4.70 -24.25 -22.80
C VAL A 360 -5.69 -23.22 -23.34
N MET A 361 -5.76 -22.04 -22.73
CA MET A 361 -6.63 -20.95 -23.18
C MET A 361 -6.28 -20.50 -24.60
N LYS A 362 -5.00 -20.44 -24.97
CA LYS A 362 -4.59 -20.13 -26.34
C LYS A 362 -5.12 -21.16 -27.35
N LYS A 363 -5.12 -22.46 -27.00
CA LYS A 363 -5.72 -23.51 -27.84
C LYS A 363 -7.24 -23.36 -27.94
N ILE A 364 -7.92 -23.14 -26.83
CA ILE A 364 -9.37 -22.91 -26.80
C ILE A 364 -9.75 -21.70 -27.66
N HIS A 365 -9.03 -20.58 -27.54
CA HIS A 365 -9.27 -19.39 -28.35
C HIS A 365 -9.09 -19.65 -29.85
N SER A 366 -8.09 -20.46 -30.20
CA SER A 366 -7.86 -20.86 -31.60
C SER A 366 -8.99 -21.72 -32.14
N VAL A 367 -9.47 -22.72 -31.38
CA VAL A 367 -10.55 -23.60 -31.76
C VAL A 367 -11.89 -22.87 -31.83
N CYS A 368 -12.17 -22.02 -30.83
CA CYS A 368 -13.43 -21.28 -30.75
C CYS A 368 -13.42 -19.99 -31.58
N HIS A 369 -12.35 -19.69 -32.32
CA HIS A 369 -12.16 -18.43 -33.06
C HIS A 369 -12.47 -17.18 -32.22
N THR A 370 -12.09 -17.20 -30.93
CA THR A 370 -12.41 -16.14 -29.98
C THR A 370 -11.63 -14.87 -30.31
N ARG A 371 -12.35 -13.75 -30.48
CA ARG A 371 -11.74 -12.43 -30.64
C ARG A 371 -11.30 -11.90 -29.27
N THR A 372 -10.07 -12.17 -28.85
CA THR A 372 -9.53 -11.80 -27.52
C THR A 372 -9.46 -10.29 -27.29
N GLU A 373 -9.42 -9.48 -28.34
CA GLU A 373 -9.43 -8.01 -28.30
C GLU A 373 -10.83 -7.42 -28.17
N SER A 374 -11.88 -8.25 -28.23
CA SER A 374 -13.27 -7.77 -28.14
C SER A 374 -13.59 -7.26 -26.73
N PHE A 375 -14.41 -6.22 -26.65
CA PHE A 375 -14.85 -5.64 -25.38
C PHE A 375 -15.47 -6.69 -24.44
N GLY A 376 -16.33 -7.56 -24.97
CA GLY A 376 -16.99 -8.58 -24.18
C GLY A 376 -16.01 -9.59 -23.55
N TYR A 377 -14.99 -10.00 -24.31
CA TYR A 377 -13.97 -10.93 -23.79
C TYR A 377 -13.08 -10.26 -22.72
N ARG A 378 -12.67 -9.01 -22.95
CA ARG A 378 -11.89 -8.23 -21.96
C ARG A 378 -12.69 -8.00 -20.69
N LEU A 379 -13.96 -7.62 -20.83
CA LEU A 379 -14.87 -7.47 -19.68
C LEU A 379 -15.02 -8.78 -18.90
N PHE A 380 -15.22 -9.90 -19.60
CA PHE A 380 -15.28 -11.22 -18.94
C PHE A 380 -14.00 -11.53 -18.14
N ARG A 381 -12.83 -11.29 -18.71
CA ARG A 381 -11.55 -11.48 -18.02
C ARG A 381 -11.42 -10.58 -16.80
N THR A 382 -11.78 -9.31 -16.93
CA THR A 382 -11.76 -8.35 -15.82
C THR A 382 -12.69 -8.80 -14.69
N LEU A 383 -13.92 -9.24 -15.00
CA LEU A 383 -14.87 -9.73 -14.00
C LEU A 383 -14.35 -11.00 -13.31
N VAL A 384 -13.79 -11.96 -14.05
CA VAL A 384 -13.19 -13.17 -13.44
C VAL A 384 -12.01 -12.81 -12.53
N THR A 385 -11.16 -11.90 -12.97
CA THR A 385 -10.03 -11.41 -12.15
C THR A 385 -10.52 -10.74 -10.87
N PHE A 386 -11.52 -9.86 -10.98
CA PHE A 386 -12.12 -9.17 -9.84
C PHE A 386 -12.71 -10.17 -8.84
N LEU A 387 -13.48 -11.16 -9.30
CA LEU A 387 -14.06 -12.20 -8.43
C LEU A 387 -12.98 -13.04 -7.71
N LEU A 388 -11.88 -13.39 -8.39
CA LEU A 388 -10.78 -14.12 -7.76
C LEU A 388 -10.09 -13.29 -6.68
N VAL A 389 -9.92 -11.99 -6.94
CA VAL A 389 -9.37 -11.04 -5.98
C VAL A 389 -10.32 -10.84 -4.80
N ASP A 390 -11.63 -10.77 -5.04
CA ASP A 390 -12.65 -10.64 -3.98
C ASP A 390 -12.67 -11.86 -3.05
N VAL A 391 -12.54 -13.07 -3.59
CA VAL A 391 -12.39 -14.28 -2.75
C VAL A 391 -11.16 -14.19 -1.86
N ALA A 392 -10.05 -13.68 -2.38
CA ALA A 392 -8.85 -13.47 -1.58
C ALA A 392 -9.06 -12.36 -0.53
N TRP A 393 -9.80 -11.29 -0.85
CA TRP A 393 -10.12 -10.21 0.10
C TRP A 393 -10.91 -10.68 1.32
N ILE A 394 -11.70 -11.77 1.24
CA ILE A 394 -12.38 -12.34 2.41
C ILE A 394 -11.36 -12.72 3.48
N PHE A 395 -10.27 -13.40 3.10
CA PHE A 395 -9.20 -13.76 4.04
C PHE A 395 -8.47 -12.54 4.57
N PHE A 396 -8.32 -11.49 3.78
CA PHE A 396 -7.64 -10.28 4.22
C PHE A 396 -8.44 -9.48 5.26
N ARG A 397 -9.80 -9.49 5.19
CA ARG A 397 -10.67 -8.73 6.09
C ARG A 397 -11.12 -9.53 7.31
N ALA A 398 -11.17 -10.83 7.20
CA ALA A 398 -11.63 -11.67 8.30
C ALA A 398 -10.71 -11.58 9.51
N ASP A 399 -11.29 -11.61 10.71
CA ASP A 399 -10.56 -11.53 11.96
C ASP A 399 -9.73 -12.79 12.25
N ASP A 400 -10.22 -13.95 11.77
CA ASP A 400 -9.52 -15.23 11.83
C ASP A 400 -9.88 -16.15 10.65
N LEU A 401 -9.18 -17.28 10.58
CA LEU A 401 -9.40 -18.26 9.52
C LEU A 401 -10.78 -18.94 9.59
N HIS A 402 -11.32 -19.12 10.80
CA HIS A 402 -12.63 -19.72 10.98
C HIS A 402 -13.72 -18.78 10.40
N GLN A 403 -13.65 -17.50 10.70
CA GLN A 403 -14.56 -16.50 10.13
C GLN A 403 -14.49 -16.49 8.60
N ALA A 404 -13.27 -16.47 8.03
CA ALA A 404 -13.10 -16.46 6.58
C ALA A 404 -13.76 -17.67 5.91
N LEU A 405 -13.52 -18.88 6.44
CA LEU A 405 -14.09 -20.12 5.90
C LEU A 405 -15.60 -20.18 6.09
N HIS A 406 -16.11 -19.79 7.26
CA HIS A 406 -17.54 -19.78 7.53
C HIS A 406 -18.27 -18.72 6.68
N TYR A 407 -17.65 -17.55 6.46
CA TYR A 407 -18.17 -16.54 5.55
C TYR A 407 -18.36 -17.11 4.13
N ILE A 408 -17.35 -17.79 3.59
CA ILE A 408 -17.43 -18.45 2.27
C ILE A 408 -18.49 -19.55 2.26
N GLN A 409 -18.53 -20.38 3.32
CA GLN A 409 -19.53 -21.42 3.45
C GLN A 409 -20.95 -20.85 3.38
N ARG A 410 -21.23 -19.77 4.13
CA ARG A 410 -22.54 -19.12 4.12
C ARG A 410 -22.90 -18.53 2.75
N MET A 411 -21.93 -17.89 2.07
CA MET A 411 -22.15 -17.40 0.71
C MET A 411 -22.60 -18.49 -0.26
N VAL A 412 -22.12 -19.73 -0.07
CA VAL A 412 -22.45 -20.85 -0.94
C VAL A 412 -23.74 -21.56 -0.52
N THR A 413 -24.07 -21.56 0.78
CA THR A 413 -25.19 -22.38 1.33
C THR A 413 -26.46 -21.60 1.57
N ILE A 414 -26.39 -20.28 1.82
CA ILE A 414 -27.56 -19.46 2.18
C ILE A 414 -27.91 -18.49 1.07
N HIS A 415 -28.85 -18.91 0.23
CA HIS A 415 -29.28 -18.16 -0.93
C HIS A 415 -30.43 -17.21 -0.57
N ASP A 416 -30.14 -15.91 -0.49
CA ASP A 416 -31.09 -14.85 -0.13
C ASP A 416 -31.34 -13.88 -1.30
N TRP A 417 -31.64 -14.40 -2.50
CA TRP A 417 -31.85 -13.60 -3.71
C TRP A 417 -32.85 -12.45 -3.54
N TRP A 418 -33.84 -12.59 -2.63
CA TRP A 418 -34.78 -11.53 -2.31
C TRP A 418 -34.15 -10.27 -1.74
N SER A 419 -32.96 -10.37 -1.16
CA SER A 419 -32.21 -9.22 -0.64
C SER A 419 -31.86 -8.18 -1.71
N LEU A 420 -31.88 -8.57 -3.00
CA LEU A 420 -31.74 -7.63 -4.12
C LEU A 420 -32.96 -6.74 -4.32
N PHE A 421 -34.16 -7.17 -3.88
CA PHE A 421 -35.44 -6.53 -4.20
C PHE A 421 -36.17 -5.97 -2.98
N ASN A 422 -35.80 -6.36 -1.77
CA ASN A 422 -36.50 -6.03 -0.53
C ASN A 422 -35.83 -4.93 0.32
N GLN A 423 -34.97 -4.13 -0.29
CA GLN A 423 -34.22 -3.04 0.38
C GLN A 423 -33.21 -3.49 1.45
N SER A 424 -32.94 -4.79 1.66
CA SER A 424 -31.97 -5.27 2.65
C SER A 424 -30.58 -4.66 2.49
N ILE A 425 -30.16 -4.39 1.24
CA ILE A 425 -28.88 -3.75 0.94
C ILE A 425 -28.80 -2.34 1.54
N TYR A 426 -29.92 -1.62 1.67
CA TYR A 426 -29.95 -0.28 2.27
C TYR A 426 -29.96 -0.29 3.80
N THR A 427 -29.97 -1.48 4.43
CA THR A 427 -29.89 -1.63 5.88
C THR A 427 -28.54 -2.12 6.37
N LEU A 428 -27.55 -2.19 5.48
CA LEU A 428 -26.18 -2.63 5.80
C LEU A 428 -25.32 -1.49 6.39
N GLY A 429 -25.82 -0.85 7.43
CA GLY A 429 -25.10 0.17 8.22
C GLY A 429 -25.16 1.59 7.66
N LEU A 430 -25.49 1.78 6.37
CA LEU A 430 -25.66 3.08 5.75
C LEU A 430 -27.14 3.43 5.60
N ASN A 431 -27.50 4.70 5.75
CA ASN A 431 -28.83 5.15 5.37
C ASN A 431 -28.93 5.36 3.85
N ILE A 432 -30.15 5.53 3.34
CA ILE A 432 -30.41 5.65 1.90
C ILE A 432 -29.61 6.80 1.25
N ARG A 433 -29.45 7.94 1.93
CA ARG A 433 -28.69 9.09 1.39
C ARG A 433 -27.20 8.75 1.30
N GLU A 434 -26.63 8.14 2.34
CA GLU A 434 -25.23 7.72 2.38
C GLU A 434 -24.93 6.68 1.31
N MET A 435 -25.85 5.73 1.09
CA MET A 435 -25.73 4.75 0.02
C MET A 435 -25.73 5.43 -1.37
N HIS A 436 -26.62 6.40 -1.60
CA HIS A 436 -26.62 7.14 -2.87
C HIS A 436 -25.34 7.97 -3.06
N ILE A 437 -24.79 8.57 -1.99
CA ILE A 437 -23.52 9.30 -2.06
C ILE A 437 -22.39 8.31 -2.40
N LEU A 438 -22.35 7.14 -1.76
CA LEU A 438 -21.37 6.10 -2.07
C LEU A 438 -21.47 5.67 -3.54
N LEU A 439 -22.67 5.36 -4.03
CA LEU A 439 -22.89 4.95 -5.43
C LEU A 439 -22.47 6.05 -6.42
N ALA A 440 -22.81 7.32 -6.15
CA ALA A 440 -22.36 8.43 -6.99
C ALA A 440 -20.85 8.58 -6.99
N GLY A 441 -20.22 8.43 -5.81
CA GLY A 441 -18.74 8.40 -5.68
C GLY A 441 -18.11 7.28 -6.49
N LEU A 442 -18.72 6.08 -6.47
CA LEU A 442 -18.24 4.92 -7.24
C LEU A 442 -18.36 5.14 -8.75
N VAL A 443 -19.44 5.75 -9.23
CA VAL A 443 -19.57 6.11 -10.65
C VAL A 443 -18.45 7.07 -11.04
N PHE A 444 -18.16 8.07 -10.21
CA PHE A 444 -17.08 9.02 -10.49
C PHE A 444 -15.69 8.34 -10.44
N LEU A 445 -15.43 7.49 -9.46
CA LEU A 445 -14.22 6.66 -9.38
C LEU A 445 -14.04 5.83 -10.65
N PHE A 446 -15.09 5.14 -11.08
CA PHE A 446 -15.07 4.33 -12.30
C PHE A 446 -14.72 5.15 -13.54
N LEU A 447 -15.28 6.35 -13.68
CA LEU A 447 -14.96 7.26 -14.80
C LEU A 447 -13.50 7.70 -14.78
N VAL A 448 -12.95 8.01 -13.59
CA VAL A 448 -11.54 8.39 -13.43
C VAL A 448 -10.62 7.20 -13.73
N ASP A 449 -10.96 6.00 -13.26
CA ASP A 449 -10.17 4.80 -13.53
C ASP A 449 -10.26 4.38 -15.01
N CYS A 450 -11.39 4.57 -15.68
CA CYS A 450 -11.51 4.42 -17.15
C CYS A 450 -10.60 5.40 -17.89
N LEU A 451 -10.54 6.66 -17.44
CA LEU A 451 -9.64 7.66 -18.01
C LEU A 451 -8.19 7.22 -17.85
N ARG A 452 -7.83 6.75 -16.65
CA ARG A 452 -6.49 6.28 -16.33
C ARG A 452 -6.09 5.04 -17.13
N ASP A 453 -6.99 4.07 -17.26
CA ASP A 453 -6.71 2.85 -18.03
C ASP A 453 -6.56 3.11 -19.52
N LYS A 454 -7.49 3.90 -20.12
CA LYS A 454 -7.52 4.14 -21.57
C LYS A 454 -6.56 5.22 -22.02
N LYS A 455 -6.50 6.37 -21.34
CA LYS A 455 -5.68 7.53 -21.75
C LYS A 455 -4.32 7.56 -21.06
N LYS A 456 -4.07 6.71 -20.05
CA LYS A 456 -2.84 6.70 -19.25
C LYS A 456 -2.56 8.06 -18.59
N GLN A 457 -3.62 8.81 -18.27
CA GLN A 457 -3.55 10.12 -17.64
C GLN A 457 -4.14 10.08 -16.23
N THR A 458 -3.55 10.83 -15.31
CA THR A 458 -4.15 11.10 -13.99
C THR A 458 -5.29 12.11 -14.13
N LEU A 459 -6.21 12.15 -13.15
CA LEU A 459 -7.28 13.16 -13.13
C LEU A 459 -6.70 14.58 -13.18
N ALA A 460 -5.63 14.85 -12.42
CA ALA A 460 -4.98 16.16 -12.40
C ALA A 460 -4.41 16.55 -13.78
N GLY A 461 -3.73 15.62 -14.45
CA GLY A 461 -3.21 15.83 -15.82
C GLY A 461 -4.34 16.04 -16.84
N PHE A 462 -5.41 15.25 -16.75
CA PHE A 462 -6.57 15.43 -17.63
C PHE A 462 -7.23 16.79 -17.43
N LEU A 463 -7.45 17.23 -16.19
CA LEU A 463 -8.08 18.52 -15.89
C LEU A 463 -7.23 19.71 -16.33
N GLU A 464 -5.90 19.58 -16.31
CA GLU A 464 -4.99 20.62 -16.79
C GLU A 464 -5.22 20.97 -18.27
N GLU A 465 -5.55 19.96 -19.09
CA GLU A 465 -5.78 20.11 -20.53
C GLU A 465 -7.19 20.65 -20.86
N GLN A 466 -8.10 20.74 -19.86
CA GLN A 466 -9.48 21.14 -20.11
C GLN A 466 -9.67 22.65 -20.05
N TRP A 467 -10.77 23.11 -20.70
CA TRP A 467 -11.24 24.49 -20.58
C TRP A 467 -11.46 24.89 -19.12
N ILE A 468 -11.12 26.13 -18.78
CA ILE A 468 -11.06 26.65 -17.42
C ILE A 468 -12.37 26.49 -16.64
N GLY A 469 -13.54 26.68 -17.27
CA GLY A 469 -14.84 26.52 -16.63
C GLY A 469 -15.11 25.09 -16.21
N PHE A 470 -14.84 24.10 -17.10
CA PHE A 470 -14.97 22.67 -16.77
C PHE A 470 -14.01 22.27 -15.65
N ARG A 471 -12.75 22.68 -15.76
CA ARG A 471 -11.72 22.41 -14.74
C ARG A 471 -12.16 22.91 -13.36
N TRP A 472 -12.60 24.17 -13.25
CA TRP A 472 -13.07 24.72 -11.98
C TRP A 472 -14.34 24.10 -11.47
N SER A 473 -15.28 23.74 -12.36
CA SER A 473 -16.52 23.03 -11.96
C SER A 473 -16.19 21.69 -11.31
N VAL A 474 -15.25 20.91 -11.87
CA VAL A 474 -14.83 19.62 -11.28
C VAL A 474 -14.07 19.84 -9.98
N LEU A 475 -13.13 20.78 -9.93
CA LEU A 475 -12.36 21.05 -8.70
C LEU A 475 -13.23 21.54 -7.54
N LEU A 476 -14.16 22.46 -7.81
CA LEU A 476 -15.11 22.92 -6.80
C LEU A 476 -16.09 21.82 -6.40
N GLY A 477 -16.56 21.04 -7.37
CA GLY A 477 -17.39 19.86 -7.10
C GLY A 477 -16.69 18.86 -6.16
N LEU A 478 -15.44 18.53 -6.40
CA LEU A 478 -14.62 17.68 -5.53
C LEU A 478 -14.42 18.30 -4.14
N LEU A 479 -14.07 19.59 -4.09
CA LEU A 479 -13.85 20.31 -2.83
C LEU A 479 -15.09 20.33 -1.96
N PHE A 480 -16.24 20.72 -2.54
CA PHE A 480 -17.50 20.73 -1.81
C PHE A 480 -17.97 19.32 -1.44
N SER A 481 -17.72 18.33 -2.30
CA SER A 481 -18.02 16.94 -1.96
C SER A 481 -17.20 16.48 -0.74
N CYS A 482 -15.91 16.80 -0.68
CA CYS A 482 -15.09 16.47 0.50
C CYS A 482 -15.59 17.19 1.76
N ILE A 483 -15.96 18.48 1.69
CA ILE A 483 -16.37 19.27 2.85
C ILE A 483 -17.77 18.89 3.33
N ILE A 484 -18.73 18.72 2.41
CA ILE A 484 -20.16 18.56 2.73
C ILE A 484 -20.53 17.07 2.84
N LEU A 485 -19.98 16.24 1.94
CA LEU A 485 -20.32 14.84 1.83
C LEU A 485 -19.25 13.93 2.46
N GLY A 486 -18.15 14.45 3.00
CA GLY A 486 -17.17 13.66 3.74
C GLY A 486 -17.82 12.97 4.95
N TYR A 487 -17.31 11.79 5.31
CA TYR A 487 -17.80 11.06 6.48
C TYR A 487 -17.08 11.58 7.72
N TYR A 488 -17.77 12.42 8.50
CA TYR A 488 -17.27 13.08 9.70
C TYR A 488 -18.33 12.99 10.82
N GLY A 489 -17.93 13.19 12.06
CA GLY A 489 -18.89 13.39 13.16
C GLY A 489 -18.69 12.45 14.34
N PRO A 490 -19.65 12.43 15.29
CA PRO A 490 -19.59 11.56 16.45
C PRO A 490 -19.54 10.08 16.05
N GLY A 491 -18.56 9.35 16.56
CA GLY A 491 -18.33 7.94 16.22
C GLY A 491 -17.41 7.73 15.00
N PHE A 492 -16.96 8.77 14.32
CA PHE A 492 -15.92 8.67 13.32
C PHE A 492 -14.54 8.57 14.00
N ASP A 493 -13.86 7.46 13.79
CA ASP A 493 -12.48 7.29 14.20
C ASP A 493 -11.56 7.52 12.99
N SER A 494 -10.83 8.62 13.02
CA SER A 494 -9.86 8.95 11.97
C SER A 494 -8.70 7.96 11.90
N ALA A 495 -8.49 7.17 12.96
CA ALA A 495 -7.47 6.13 13.03
C ALA A 495 -7.88 4.82 12.31
N GLN A 496 -9.12 4.70 11.80
CA GLN A 496 -9.58 3.57 10.99
C GLN A 496 -8.94 3.53 9.59
N PHE A 497 -7.68 3.91 9.47
CA PHE A 497 -6.93 3.63 8.25
C PHE A 497 -6.60 2.13 8.22
N ILE A 498 -6.96 1.47 7.13
CA ILE A 498 -6.91 0.01 7.03
C ILE A 498 -5.53 -0.58 7.33
N TYR A 499 -4.44 0.13 7.01
CA TYR A 499 -3.06 -0.30 7.29
C TYR A 499 -2.61 -0.15 8.75
N PHE A 500 -3.45 0.39 9.64
CA PHE A 500 -3.17 0.44 11.08
C PHE A 500 -3.84 -0.70 11.84
N GLN A 501 -4.71 -1.44 11.15
CA GLN A 501 -5.42 -2.58 11.73
C GLN A 501 -4.59 -3.87 11.66
N PHE A 502 -3.43 -3.85 10.99
CA PHE A 502 -2.61 -5.02 10.69
C PHE A 502 -1.20 -4.94 11.26
#